data_af0dfa726e382df0cdbaf8eb80ae1c0b
#
_entry.id   af0dfa726e382df0cdbaf8eb80ae1c0b
#
_cell.length_a   1.000
_cell.length_b   1.000
_cell.length_c   1.000
_cell.angle_alpha   90.00
_cell.angle_beta   90.00
_cell.angle_gamma   90.00
#
_symmetry.space_group_name_H-M   'P 1'
#
loop_
_entity.id
_entity.type
_entity.pdbx_description
1 polymer ?
#
loop_
_entity_poly.entity_id
_entity_poly.type
_entity_poly.pdbx_seq_one_letter_code
_entity_poly.pdbx_strand_id
1 'polypeptide(L)'
;MNNSIYSDISKRTGGNIYIGIVGPVRSGKSTFINRFMNTLVIPNIADEYRRGRARDELPQSSAGKTIMTTEPKFVPEKAVTIVLDGGVKMNVRLIDCVGYIIPGAVGYIENEAPRMVKTPWFDEEVPFNMAAEVGTRKVITDHSTVGVVVTTDGSITGIPREEYEAAEERIVSELNEINKPFVVLLNCRDPKDPKSISLAQSLSEKYGAKVMPLNCVDLDEEKINEIMGELLLKFPVCELRVKMPKWVRSLDADHPLRRELYESIKTAAADVHG
;
A
#
# COMPACT_ATOMS: atom_id res chain seq x y z
N MET A 1 9.23 19.44 -4.26
CA MET A 1 9.67 18.12 -3.75
C MET A 1 8.83 16.97 -4.31
N ASN A 2 7.51 17.13 -4.46
CA ASN A 2 6.61 16.02 -4.84
C ASN A 2 6.93 15.37 -6.22
N ASN A 3 7.39 16.15 -7.20
CA ASN A 3 7.70 15.63 -8.55
C ASN A 3 8.82 14.58 -8.59
N SER A 4 9.73 14.58 -7.61
CA SER A 4 10.81 13.59 -7.56
C SER A 4 10.29 12.22 -7.10
N ILE A 5 9.38 12.18 -6.13
CA ILE A 5 8.83 10.93 -5.56
C ILE A 5 8.12 10.12 -6.65
N TYR A 6 7.18 10.72 -7.36
CA TYR A 6 6.42 10.03 -8.41
C TYR A 6 7.27 9.67 -9.61
N SER A 7 8.25 10.53 -9.98
CA SER A 7 9.22 10.21 -11.02
C SER A 7 10.07 8.98 -10.67
N ASP A 8 10.48 8.87 -9.41
CA ASP A 8 11.29 7.75 -8.94
C ASP A 8 10.48 6.47 -8.81
N ILE A 9 9.23 6.55 -8.29
CA ILE A 9 8.30 5.41 -8.29
C ILE A 9 8.05 4.92 -9.73
N SER A 10 7.75 5.83 -10.65
CA SER A 10 7.50 5.50 -12.06
C SER A 10 8.71 4.78 -12.69
N LYS A 11 9.93 5.23 -12.43
CA LYS A 11 11.14 4.56 -12.90
C LYS A 11 11.32 3.16 -12.33
N ARG A 12 11.07 3.00 -11.02
CA ARG A 12 11.24 1.72 -10.32
C ARG A 12 10.17 0.68 -10.69
N THR A 13 8.98 1.13 -11.07
CA THR A 13 7.85 0.27 -11.44
C THR A 13 7.66 0.14 -12.96
N GLY A 14 8.57 0.69 -13.77
CA GLY A 14 8.39 0.71 -15.23
C GLY A 14 7.17 1.50 -15.69
N GLY A 15 6.76 2.53 -14.93
CA GLY A 15 5.60 3.35 -15.23
C GLY A 15 4.25 2.77 -14.79
N ASN A 16 4.23 1.59 -14.16
CA ASN A 16 2.99 0.95 -13.70
C ASN A 16 3.04 0.76 -12.19
N ILE A 17 2.11 1.35 -11.46
CA ILE A 17 1.96 1.11 -10.04
C ILE A 17 0.61 0.47 -9.73
N TYR A 18 0.66 -0.75 -9.23
CA TYR A 18 -0.50 -1.51 -8.79
C TYR A 18 -0.45 -1.62 -7.27
N ILE A 19 -1.32 -0.88 -6.60
CA ILE A 19 -1.31 -0.74 -5.15
C ILE A 19 -2.34 -1.70 -4.56
N GLY A 20 -1.87 -2.75 -3.89
CA GLY A 20 -2.73 -3.67 -3.14
C GLY A 20 -3.12 -3.06 -1.80
N ILE A 21 -4.40 -2.75 -1.62
CA ILE A 21 -4.92 -2.25 -0.35
C ILE A 21 -5.39 -3.45 0.46
N VAL A 22 -4.57 -3.86 1.41
CA VAL A 22 -4.77 -5.06 2.22
C VAL A 22 -4.98 -4.70 3.68
N GLY A 23 -5.49 -5.62 4.47
CA GLY A 23 -5.76 -5.35 5.87
C GLY A 23 -6.91 -6.20 6.40
N PRO A 24 -7.16 -6.23 7.70
CA PRO A 24 -8.32 -6.89 8.28
C PRO A 24 -9.63 -6.33 7.70
N VAL A 25 -10.69 -7.11 7.70
CA VAL A 25 -12.02 -6.59 7.32
C VAL A 25 -12.39 -5.40 8.21
N ARG A 26 -13.13 -4.45 7.67
CA ARG A 26 -13.63 -3.26 8.40
C ARG A 26 -12.54 -2.29 8.90
N SER A 27 -11.31 -2.39 8.45
CA SER A 27 -10.22 -1.46 8.82
C SER A 27 -10.25 -0.11 8.09
N GLY A 28 -11.12 0.06 7.08
CA GLY A 28 -11.23 1.30 6.31
C GLY A 28 -10.59 1.27 4.92
N LYS A 29 -10.25 0.10 4.39
CA LYS A 29 -9.63 -0.08 3.05
C LYS A 29 -10.38 0.65 1.94
N SER A 30 -11.67 0.38 1.79
CA SER A 30 -12.48 1.00 0.73
C SER A 30 -12.63 2.51 0.91
N THR A 31 -12.60 3.02 2.15
CA THR A 31 -12.58 4.46 2.44
C THR A 31 -11.26 5.07 1.97
N PHE A 32 -10.14 4.42 2.27
CA PHE A 32 -8.83 4.85 1.79
C PHE A 32 -8.80 4.88 0.25
N ILE A 33 -9.25 3.82 -0.42
CA ILE A 33 -9.31 3.76 -1.89
C ILE A 33 -10.12 4.91 -2.46
N ASN A 34 -11.31 5.15 -1.92
CA ASN A 34 -12.17 6.26 -2.35
C ASN A 34 -11.46 7.61 -2.25
N ARG A 35 -10.82 7.88 -1.11
CA ARG A 35 -10.12 9.14 -0.90
C ARG A 35 -8.90 9.26 -1.79
N PHE A 36 -8.07 8.25 -1.87
CA PHE A 36 -6.90 8.23 -2.73
C PHE A 36 -7.27 8.48 -4.20
N MET A 37 -8.28 7.79 -4.70
CA MET A 37 -8.77 7.95 -6.08
C MET A 37 -9.32 9.34 -6.33
N ASN A 38 -10.15 9.89 -5.44
CA ASN A 38 -10.75 11.21 -5.63
C ASN A 38 -9.74 12.35 -5.47
N THR A 39 -8.72 12.18 -4.61
CA THR A 39 -7.72 13.23 -4.34
C THR A 39 -6.59 13.22 -5.35
N LEU A 40 -6.03 12.06 -5.70
CA LEU A 40 -4.85 11.97 -6.55
C LEU A 40 -5.13 11.47 -7.97
N VAL A 41 -5.92 10.41 -8.13
CA VAL A 41 -6.00 9.72 -9.43
C VAL A 41 -6.99 10.39 -10.36
N ILE A 42 -8.24 10.53 -9.94
CA ILE A 42 -9.34 11.05 -10.78
C ILE A 42 -9.06 12.47 -11.30
N PRO A 43 -8.57 13.43 -10.49
CA PRO A 43 -8.27 14.77 -10.98
C PRO A 43 -7.18 14.79 -12.07
N ASN A 44 -6.25 13.84 -12.03
CA ASN A 44 -5.11 13.77 -12.93
C ASN A 44 -5.32 12.86 -14.17
N ILE A 45 -6.54 12.34 -14.37
CA ILE A 45 -6.93 11.66 -15.61
C ILE A 45 -7.30 12.72 -16.66
N ALA A 46 -6.54 12.77 -17.76
CA ALA A 46 -6.76 13.77 -18.82
C ALA A 46 -8.06 13.50 -19.60
N ASP A 47 -8.39 12.24 -19.86
CA ASP A 47 -9.57 11.84 -20.62
C ASP A 47 -10.84 11.88 -19.75
N GLU A 48 -11.82 12.68 -20.17
CA GLU A 48 -13.06 12.91 -19.41
C GLU A 48 -13.93 11.64 -19.29
N TYR A 49 -14.03 10.85 -20.35
CA TYR A 49 -14.77 9.59 -20.34
C TYR A 49 -14.17 8.58 -19.37
N ARG A 50 -12.82 8.42 -19.41
CA ARG A 50 -12.10 7.56 -18.47
C ARG A 50 -12.23 8.05 -17.04
N ARG A 51 -12.24 9.38 -16.84
CA ARG A 51 -12.45 9.99 -15.52
C ARG A 51 -13.82 9.66 -14.95
N GLY A 52 -14.87 9.75 -15.78
CA GLY A 52 -16.23 9.35 -15.41
C GLY A 52 -16.29 7.88 -15.00
N ARG A 53 -15.79 6.98 -15.85
CA ARG A 53 -15.73 5.55 -15.56
C ARG A 53 -14.99 5.24 -14.25
N ALA A 54 -13.81 5.83 -14.05
CA ALA A 54 -13.04 5.61 -12.84
C ALA A 54 -13.80 6.03 -11.57
N ARG A 55 -14.66 7.05 -11.67
CA ARG A 55 -15.53 7.49 -10.58
C ARG A 55 -16.67 6.50 -10.30
N ASP A 56 -17.26 5.94 -11.34
CA ASP A 56 -18.36 4.95 -11.21
C ASP A 56 -17.87 3.59 -10.67
N GLU A 57 -16.59 3.29 -10.87
CA GLU A 57 -15.95 2.05 -10.41
C GLU A 57 -15.48 2.08 -8.96
N LEU A 58 -15.61 3.24 -8.27
CA LEU A 58 -15.21 3.37 -6.86
C LEU A 58 -15.96 2.38 -5.95
N PRO A 59 -15.29 1.80 -4.97
CA PRO A 59 -15.96 0.92 -4.01
C PRO A 59 -16.92 1.72 -3.14
N GLN A 60 -18.09 1.15 -2.86
CA GLN A 60 -19.01 1.73 -1.90
C GLN A 60 -18.51 1.47 -0.48
N SER A 61 -18.25 2.53 0.28
CA SER A 61 -17.96 2.40 1.70
C SER A 61 -19.27 2.28 2.48
N SER A 62 -19.47 1.17 3.18
CA SER A 62 -20.63 0.97 4.05
C SER A 62 -20.26 1.21 5.51
N ALA A 63 -21.13 1.90 6.26
CA ALA A 63 -21.03 2.00 7.70
C ALA A 63 -21.44 0.66 8.37
N GLY A 64 -20.92 0.39 9.60
CA GLY A 64 -21.28 -0.78 10.40
C GLY A 64 -20.31 -1.97 10.28
N LYS A 65 -20.72 -3.12 10.79
CA LYS A 65 -19.87 -4.31 10.97
C LYS A 65 -20.01 -5.35 9.84
N THR A 66 -20.96 -5.19 8.91
CA THR A 66 -21.29 -6.17 7.87
C THR A 66 -20.28 -6.12 6.72
N ILE A 67 -19.83 -7.29 6.27
CA ILE A 67 -18.94 -7.44 5.13
C ILE A 67 -19.79 -7.56 3.86
N MET A 68 -19.52 -6.68 2.88
CA MET A 68 -20.28 -6.61 1.63
C MET A 68 -19.52 -7.22 0.43
N THR A 69 -18.20 -7.08 0.41
CA THR A 69 -17.34 -7.54 -0.69
C THR A 69 -17.02 -9.02 -0.55
N THR A 70 -17.08 -9.78 -1.63
CA THR A 70 -16.80 -11.22 -1.65
C THR A 70 -15.51 -11.58 -2.37
N GLU A 71 -15.02 -10.70 -3.24
CA GLU A 71 -13.83 -10.92 -4.06
C GLU A 71 -13.02 -9.63 -4.24
N PRO A 72 -11.71 -9.71 -4.57
CA PRO A 72 -10.92 -8.55 -4.90
C PRO A 72 -11.47 -7.76 -6.07
N LYS A 73 -11.45 -6.44 -5.95
CA LYS A 73 -11.91 -5.52 -6.98
C LYS A 73 -10.77 -4.63 -7.44
N PHE A 74 -10.56 -4.57 -8.74
CA PHE A 74 -9.63 -3.62 -9.34
C PHE A 74 -10.29 -2.24 -9.49
N VAL A 75 -9.61 -1.18 -9.05
CA VAL A 75 -10.12 0.19 -9.04
C VAL A 75 -9.09 1.15 -9.65
N PRO A 76 -9.31 1.65 -10.84
CA PRO A 76 -10.33 1.24 -11.79
C PRO A 76 -10.03 -0.16 -12.37
N GLU A 77 -11.02 -0.77 -13.04
CA GLU A 77 -10.88 -2.10 -13.66
C GLU A 77 -9.67 -2.17 -14.61
N LYS A 78 -9.47 -1.14 -15.42
CA LYS A 78 -8.26 -0.96 -16.24
C LYS A 78 -7.41 0.17 -15.68
N ALA A 79 -6.10 -0.06 -15.56
CA ALA A 79 -5.17 0.97 -15.11
C ALA A 79 -5.34 2.27 -15.92
N VAL A 80 -5.33 3.40 -15.22
CA VAL A 80 -5.45 4.72 -15.83
C VAL A 80 -4.12 5.45 -15.79
N THR A 81 -3.81 6.12 -16.89
CA THR A 81 -2.65 7.00 -16.96
C THR A 81 -3.00 8.32 -16.31
N ILE A 82 -2.25 8.69 -15.28
CA ILE A 82 -2.30 10.02 -14.68
C ILE A 82 -1.08 10.82 -15.11
N VAL A 83 -1.26 12.14 -15.17
CA VAL A 83 -0.19 13.10 -15.46
C VAL A 83 -0.08 14.01 -14.25
N LEU A 84 1.01 13.87 -13.52
CA LEU A 84 1.29 14.65 -12.33
C LEU A 84 2.11 15.89 -12.69
N ASP A 85 2.22 16.82 -11.76
CA ASP A 85 3.04 18.01 -11.90
C ASP A 85 4.45 17.66 -12.38
N GLY A 86 5.02 18.50 -13.27
CA GLY A 86 6.30 18.21 -13.91
C GLY A 86 6.24 17.20 -15.06
N GLY A 87 5.03 16.80 -15.50
CA GLY A 87 4.82 15.93 -16.65
C GLY A 87 5.13 14.45 -16.40
N VAL A 88 5.22 14.03 -15.15
CA VAL A 88 5.41 12.63 -14.80
C VAL A 88 4.16 11.84 -15.16
N LYS A 89 4.31 10.84 -16.03
CA LYS A 89 3.22 9.93 -16.43
C LYS A 89 3.40 8.59 -15.72
N MET A 90 2.31 8.08 -15.17
CA MET A 90 2.29 6.73 -14.59
C MET A 90 0.89 6.11 -14.72
N ASN A 91 0.85 4.81 -14.86
CA ASN A 91 -0.38 4.04 -14.86
C ASN A 91 -0.67 3.58 -13.43
N VAL A 92 -1.81 3.96 -12.92
CA VAL A 92 -2.22 3.66 -11.54
C VAL A 92 -3.42 2.75 -11.53
N ARG A 93 -3.40 1.79 -10.64
CA ARG A 93 -4.50 0.88 -10.35
C ARG A 93 -4.43 0.48 -8.89
N LEU A 94 -5.53 0.63 -8.17
CA LEU A 94 -5.67 0.13 -6.81
C LEU A 94 -6.40 -1.22 -6.86
N ILE A 95 -6.15 -2.03 -5.86
CA ILE A 95 -6.79 -3.34 -5.75
C ILE A 95 -7.38 -3.42 -4.35
N ASP A 96 -8.72 -3.40 -4.29
CA ASP A 96 -9.46 -3.60 -3.05
C ASP A 96 -9.60 -5.09 -2.78
N CYS A 97 -9.30 -5.54 -1.59
CA CYS A 97 -9.51 -6.92 -1.17
C CYS A 97 -10.53 -6.99 -0.04
N VAL A 98 -11.10 -8.15 0.18
CA VAL A 98 -11.98 -8.41 1.32
C VAL A 98 -11.24 -8.14 2.63
N GLY A 99 -10.06 -8.68 2.75
CA GLY A 99 -9.25 -8.70 3.97
C GLY A 99 -9.49 -9.96 4.79
N TYR A 100 -8.58 -10.23 5.73
CA TYR A 100 -8.76 -11.34 6.67
C TYR A 100 -9.89 -11.07 7.64
N ILE A 101 -10.70 -12.11 7.89
CA ILE A 101 -11.84 -12.04 8.80
C ILE A 101 -11.35 -11.87 10.23
N ILE A 102 -12.06 -11.05 10.99
CA ILE A 102 -11.86 -10.84 12.42
C ILE A 102 -13.09 -11.29 13.20
N PRO A 103 -12.98 -11.73 14.46
CA PRO A 103 -14.09 -12.26 15.23
C PRO A 103 -15.29 -11.33 15.34
N GLY A 104 -15.05 -10.03 15.56
CA GLY A 104 -16.11 -9.02 15.69
C GLY A 104 -16.82 -8.60 14.40
N ALA A 105 -16.42 -9.13 13.23
CA ALA A 105 -17.09 -8.84 11.97
C ALA A 105 -18.38 -9.65 11.83
N VAL A 106 -19.34 -9.13 11.05
CA VAL A 106 -20.61 -9.79 10.74
C VAL A 106 -20.77 -9.98 9.25
N GLY A 107 -21.56 -11.01 8.84
CA GLY A 107 -21.89 -11.26 7.44
C GLY A 107 -21.05 -12.35 6.76
N TYR A 108 -20.24 -13.08 7.53
CA TYR A 108 -19.56 -14.28 7.07
C TYR A 108 -20.21 -15.58 7.59
N ILE A 109 -21.20 -15.43 8.49
CA ILE A 109 -22.07 -16.53 8.97
C ILE A 109 -23.50 -16.19 8.55
N GLU A 110 -24.23 -17.17 8.06
CA GLU A 110 -25.61 -17.11 7.64
C GLU A 110 -26.34 -18.36 8.12
N ASN A 111 -27.48 -18.20 8.81
CA ASN A 111 -28.25 -19.32 9.39
C ASN A 111 -27.40 -20.29 10.24
N GLU A 112 -26.57 -19.77 11.11
CA GLU A 112 -25.66 -20.54 12.00
C GLU A 112 -24.57 -21.37 11.26
N ALA A 113 -24.44 -21.22 9.95
CA ALA A 113 -23.43 -21.88 9.13
C ALA A 113 -22.53 -20.85 8.43
N PRO A 114 -21.31 -21.22 8.00
CA PRO A 114 -20.49 -20.35 7.18
C PRO A 114 -21.22 -19.97 5.89
N ARG A 115 -21.27 -18.67 5.58
CA ARG A 115 -21.80 -18.19 4.29
C ARG A 115 -20.98 -18.77 3.16
N MET A 116 -21.66 -19.45 2.22
CA MET A 116 -21.03 -20.02 1.03
C MET A 116 -20.99 -18.98 -0.09
N VAL A 117 -19.88 -18.92 -0.83
CA VAL A 117 -19.69 -17.98 -1.94
C VAL A 117 -18.97 -18.67 -3.11
N LYS A 118 -19.35 -18.28 -4.34
CA LYS A 118 -18.66 -18.68 -5.54
C LYS A 118 -17.57 -17.68 -5.86
N THR A 119 -16.38 -18.15 -6.20
CA THR A 119 -15.24 -17.29 -6.58
C THR A 119 -14.59 -17.83 -7.85
N PRO A 120 -13.84 -17.00 -8.61
CA PRO A 120 -13.15 -17.45 -9.81
C PRO A 120 -12.05 -18.50 -9.59
N TRP A 121 -11.68 -18.76 -8.35
CA TRP A 121 -10.54 -19.65 -8.01
C TRP A 121 -10.94 -21.06 -7.62
N PHE A 122 -12.25 -21.28 -7.45
CA PHE A 122 -12.78 -22.59 -7.07
C PHE A 122 -13.95 -22.95 -7.99
N ASP A 123 -14.01 -24.21 -8.39
CA ASP A 123 -15.12 -24.72 -9.23
C ASP A 123 -16.42 -24.83 -8.43
N GLU A 124 -16.33 -25.07 -7.13
CA GLU A 124 -17.45 -25.19 -6.19
C GLU A 124 -17.55 -23.97 -5.27
N GLU A 125 -18.69 -23.81 -4.62
CA GLU A 125 -18.86 -22.81 -3.56
C GLU A 125 -18.00 -23.17 -2.36
N VAL A 126 -17.34 -22.17 -1.80
CA VAL A 126 -16.49 -22.31 -0.62
C VAL A 126 -16.93 -21.39 0.51
N PRO A 127 -16.59 -21.70 1.76
CA PRO A 127 -16.85 -20.80 2.88
C PRO A 127 -16.26 -19.41 2.63
N PHE A 128 -17.00 -18.38 2.99
CA PHE A 128 -16.61 -16.98 2.76
C PHE A 128 -15.24 -16.62 3.35
N ASN A 129 -14.90 -17.13 4.53
CA ASN A 129 -13.58 -16.92 5.14
C ASN A 129 -12.45 -17.47 4.26
N MET A 130 -12.62 -18.65 3.68
CA MET A 130 -11.65 -19.25 2.77
C MET A 130 -11.50 -18.42 1.49
N ALA A 131 -12.62 -17.96 0.92
CA ALA A 131 -12.61 -17.09 -0.24
C ALA A 131 -11.88 -15.76 0.03
N ALA A 132 -12.14 -15.15 1.19
CA ALA A 132 -11.51 -13.92 1.64
C ALA A 132 -9.99 -14.08 1.83
N GLU A 133 -9.56 -15.20 2.41
CA GLU A 133 -8.14 -15.52 2.60
C GLU A 133 -7.42 -15.68 1.26
N VAL A 134 -7.93 -16.52 0.38
CA VAL A 134 -7.32 -16.76 -0.94
C VAL A 134 -7.30 -15.48 -1.76
N GLY A 135 -8.40 -14.71 -1.78
CA GLY A 135 -8.47 -13.44 -2.48
C GLY A 135 -7.46 -12.42 -1.96
N THR A 136 -7.34 -12.27 -0.64
CA THR A 136 -6.39 -11.35 -0.03
C THR A 136 -4.94 -11.76 -0.33
N ARG A 137 -4.62 -13.06 -0.22
CA ARG A 137 -3.30 -13.58 -0.55
C ARG A 137 -2.94 -13.34 -2.02
N LYS A 138 -3.87 -13.55 -2.96
CA LYS A 138 -3.65 -13.26 -4.39
C LYS A 138 -3.37 -11.77 -4.65
N VAL A 139 -4.03 -10.86 -3.95
CA VAL A 139 -3.72 -9.43 -4.03
C VAL A 139 -2.29 -9.18 -3.54
N ILE A 140 -1.89 -9.80 -2.43
CA ILE A 140 -0.54 -9.68 -1.88
C ILE A 140 0.50 -10.23 -2.84
N THR A 141 0.31 -11.45 -3.38
CA THR A 141 1.34 -12.15 -4.17
C THR A 141 1.35 -11.74 -5.63
N ASP A 142 0.19 -11.78 -6.31
CA ASP A 142 0.13 -11.83 -7.76
C ASP A 142 -0.25 -10.49 -8.40
N HIS A 143 -1.08 -9.69 -7.73
CA HIS A 143 -1.77 -8.58 -8.40
C HIS A 143 -1.20 -7.20 -8.09
N SER A 144 -0.43 -7.04 -7.02
CA SER A 144 0.11 -5.74 -6.61
C SER A 144 1.62 -5.64 -6.76
N THR A 145 2.12 -4.46 -7.11
CA THR A 145 3.55 -4.13 -7.08
C THR A 145 4.00 -3.68 -5.69
N VAL A 146 3.10 -3.04 -4.96
CA VAL A 146 3.31 -2.53 -3.60
C VAL A 146 2.08 -2.80 -2.74
N GLY A 147 2.28 -2.89 -1.43
CA GLY A 147 1.22 -3.06 -0.44
C GLY A 147 0.95 -1.79 0.37
N VAL A 148 -0.32 -1.51 0.62
CA VAL A 148 -0.73 -0.57 1.66
C VAL A 148 -1.60 -1.35 2.64
N VAL A 149 -1.06 -1.60 3.82
CA VAL A 149 -1.77 -2.29 4.89
C VAL A 149 -2.60 -1.27 5.66
N VAL A 150 -3.91 -1.44 5.66
CA VAL A 150 -4.82 -0.57 6.44
C VAL A 150 -5.30 -1.34 7.65
N THR A 151 -4.92 -0.90 8.83
CA THR A 151 -5.42 -1.39 10.13
C THR A 151 -6.09 -0.26 10.90
N THR A 152 -6.53 -0.49 12.14
CA THR A 152 -7.23 0.50 12.95
C THR A 152 -6.94 0.34 14.44
N ASP A 153 -7.10 1.40 15.18
CA ASP A 153 -7.09 1.43 16.65
C ASP A 153 -8.43 0.99 17.28
N GLY A 154 -9.42 0.59 16.46
CA GLY A 154 -10.78 0.23 16.89
C GLY A 154 -11.76 1.40 16.98
N SER A 155 -11.30 2.65 16.92
CA SER A 155 -12.16 3.84 17.15
C SER A 155 -13.17 4.10 16.02
N ILE A 156 -12.96 3.52 14.83
CA ILE A 156 -13.77 3.81 13.63
C ILE A 156 -15.00 2.90 13.47
N THR A 157 -15.00 1.70 14.03
CA THR A 157 -16.08 0.69 13.84
C THR A 157 -16.73 0.23 15.13
N GLY A 158 -16.15 0.53 16.29
CA GLY A 158 -16.59 -0.01 17.58
C GLY A 158 -16.30 -1.50 17.75
N ILE A 159 -15.41 -2.07 16.93
CA ILE A 159 -14.80 -3.39 17.16
C ILE A 159 -13.52 -3.16 17.94
N PRO A 160 -13.27 -3.86 19.05
CA PRO A 160 -12.05 -3.69 19.85
C PRO A 160 -10.77 -3.90 19.05
N ARG A 161 -9.71 -3.19 19.42
CA ARG A 161 -8.39 -3.26 18.72
C ARG A 161 -7.83 -4.68 18.67
N GLU A 162 -7.99 -5.42 19.77
CA GLU A 162 -7.47 -6.78 19.97
C GLU A 162 -7.97 -7.76 18.92
N GLU A 163 -9.16 -7.53 18.37
CA GLU A 163 -9.75 -8.38 17.33
C GLU A 163 -9.07 -8.25 15.97
N TYR A 164 -8.34 -7.16 15.75
CA TYR A 164 -7.63 -6.91 14.49
C TYR A 164 -6.21 -7.51 14.47
N GLU A 165 -5.60 -7.76 15.62
CA GLU A 165 -4.18 -8.04 15.78
C GLU A 165 -3.74 -9.28 14.99
N ALA A 166 -4.41 -10.41 15.16
CA ALA A 166 -4.03 -11.66 14.50
C ALA A 166 -4.10 -11.55 12.97
N ALA A 167 -5.12 -10.88 12.43
CA ALA A 167 -5.27 -10.69 11.00
C ALA A 167 -4.22 -9.72 10.43
N GLU A 168 -3.89 -8.68 11.18
CA GLU A 168 -2.86 -7.69 10.85
C GLU A 168 -1.47 -8.32 10.80
N GLU A 169 -1.09 -9.06 11.85
CA GLU A 169 0.19 -9.77 11.93
C GLU A 169 0.38 -10.75 10.78
N ARG A 170 -0.65 -11.49 10.42
CA ARG A 170 -0.62 -12.41 9.30
C ARG A 170 -0.33 -11.69 7.98
N ILE A 171 -0.99 -10.55 7.72
CA ILE A 171 -0.77 -9.77 6.49
C ILE A 171 0.66 -9.26 6.41
N VAL A 172 1.17 -8.72 7.52
CA VAL A 172 2.53 -8.19 7.57
C VAL A 172 3.56 -9.30 7.37
N SER A 173 3.34 -10.47 7.97
CA SER A 173 4.19 -11.65 7.77
C SER A 173 4.22 -12.08 6.30
N GLU A 174 3.06 -12.21 5.66
CA GLU A 174 2.96 -12.61 4.26
C GLU A 174 3.65 -11.60 3.31
N LEU A 175 3.56 -10.29 3.58
CA LEU A 175 4.26 -9.27 2.80
C LEU A 175 5.78 -9.33 2.98
N ASN A 176 6.23 -9.57 4.22
CA ASN A 176 7.66 -9.72 4.53
C ASN A 176 8.25 -10.99 3.89
N GLU A 177 7.53 -12.12 3.91
CA GLU A 177 7.97 -13.39 3.31
C GLU A 177 8.31 -13.26 1.82
N ILE A 178 7.58 -12.41 1.09
CA ILE A 178 7.81 -12.18 -0.34
C ILE A 178 8.64 -10.93 -0.62
N ASN A 179 9.15 -10.26 0.41
CA ASN A 179 9.91 -9.00 0.31
C ASN A 179 9.18 -7.92 -0.51
N LYS A 180 7.86 -7.84 -0.40
CA LYS A 180 7.08 -6.82 -1.10
C LYS A 180 7.17 -5.48 -0.39
N PRO A 181 7.48 -4.38 -1.10
CA PRO A 181 7.44 -3.04 -0.50
C PRO A 181 6.06 -2.71 0.04
N PHE A 182 5.95 -2.28 1.30
CA PHE A 182 4.69 -1.89 1.90
C PHE A 182 4.83 -0.82 2.98
N VAL A 183 3.73 -0.16 3.27
CA VAL A 183 3.55 0.73 4.44
C VAL A 183 2.31 0.30 5.21
N VAL A 184 2.28 0.62 6.50
CA VAL A 184 1.13 0.34 7.36
C VAL A 184 0.45 1.65 7.74
N LEU A 185 -0.86 1.72 7.53
CA LEU A 185 -1.70 2.86 7.89
C LEU A 185 -2.57 2.47 9.08
N LEU A 186 -2.42 3.17 10.19
CA LEU A 186 -3.28 3.05 11.36
C LEU A 186 -4.46 4.01 11.22
N ASN A 187 -5.59 3.50 10.73
CA ASN A 187 -6.80 4.30 10.56
C ASN A 187 -7.48 4.53 11.90
N CYS A 188 -7.48 5.76 12.36
CA CYS A 188 -8.03 6.18 13.63
C CYS A 188 -8.85 7.47 13.48
N ARG A 189 -9.75 7.71 14.44
CA ARG A 189 -10.59 8.91 14.42
C ARG A 189 -9.79 10.17 14.63
N ASP A 190 -8.82 10.13 15.56
CA ASP A 190 -7.92 11.23 15.86
C ASP A 190 -6.45 10.77 15.75
N PRO A 191 -5.77 11.07 14.63
CA PRO A 191 -4.36 10.72 14.43
C PRO A 191 -3.39 11.45 15.37
N LYS A 192 -3.84 12.52 16.04
CA LYS A 192 -3.02 13.31 16.97
C LYS A 192 -3.20 12.88 18.42
N ASP A 193 -4.12 11.97 18.71
CA ASP A 193 -4.28 11.41 20.04
C ASP A 193 -2.98 10.70 20.48
N PRO A 194 -2.43 11.02 21.66
CA PRO A 194 -1.23 10.35 22.20
C PRO A 194 -1.33 8.82 22.19
N LYS A 195 -2.53 8.25 22.38
CA LYS A 195 -2.76 6.80 22.32
C LYS A 195 -2.55 6.24 20.92
N SER A 196 -3.10 6.92 19.89
CA SER A 196 -2.93 6.52 18.50
C SER A 196 -1.47 6.63 18.06
N ILE A 197 -0.76 7.67 18.50
CA ILE A 197 0.66 7.86 18.24
C ILE A 197 1.49 6.77 18.93
N SER A 198 1.25 6.49 20.20
CA SER A 198 1.95 5.45 20.96
C SER A 198 1.71 4.06 20.37
N LEU A 199 0.46 3.77 19.97
CA LEU A 199 0.13 2.51 19.28
C LEU A 199 0.87 2.39 17.94
N ALA A 200 0.87 3.44 17.12
CA ALA A 200 1.58 3.43 15.84
C ALA A 200 3.09 3.19 16.03
N GLN A 201 3.68 3.76 17.07
CA GLN A 201 5.09 3.57 17.40
C GLN A 201 5.38 2.13 17.84
N SER A 202 4.57 1.55 18.72
CA SER A 202 4.70 0.16 19.16
C SER A 202 4.55 -0.82 17.99
N LEU A 203 3.60 -0.56 17.08
CA LEU A 203 3.41 -1.37 15.89
C LEU A 203 4.58 -1.22 14.89
N SER A 204 5.16 -0.02 14.78
CA SER A 204 6.33 0.21 13.92
C SER A 204 7.54 -0.61 14.41
N GLU A 205 7.76 -0.65 15.72
CA GLU A 205 8.81 -1.47 16.34
C GLU A 205 8.54 -2.97 16.13
N LYS A 206 7.29 -3.40 16.34
CA LYS A 206 6.87 -4.80 16.19
C LYS A 206 7.04 -5.32 14.78
N TYR A 207 6.69 -4.52 13.76
CA TYR A 207 6.69 -4.95 12.36
C TYR A 207 7.96 -4.59 11.59
N GLY A 208 8.87 -3.81 12.16
CA GLY A 208 10.04 -3.29 11.45
C GLY A 208 9.67 -2.43 10.25
N ALA A 209 8.45 -1.87 10.24
CA ALA A 209 7.90 -1.09 9.15
C ALA A 209 7.28 0.20 9.67
N LYS A 210 7.28 1.26 8.85
CA LYS A 210 6.63 2.52 9.21
C LYS A 210 5.13 2.32 9.35
N VAL A 211 4.59 2.66 10.52
CA VAL A 211 3.15 2.75 10.78
C VAL A 211 2.76 4.21 10.91
N MET A 212 1.82 4.63 10.06
CA MET A 212 1.39 6.03 9.96
C MET A 212 -0.03 6.17 10.51
N PRO A 213 -0.23 6.88 11.64
CA PRO A 213 -1.57 7.18 12.12
C PRO A 213 -2.23 8.22 11.21
N LEU A 214 -3.44 7.93 10.72
CA LEU A 214 -4.21 8.83 9.89
C LEU A 214 -5.71 8.54 9.99
N ASN A 215 -6.52 9.52 9.55
CA ASN A 215 -7.95 9.32 9.35
C ASN A 215 -8.22 9.17 7.85
N CYS A 216 -8.65 7.98 7.42
CA CYS A 216 -8.93 7.73 6.01
C CYS A 216 -10.03 8.63 5.43
N VAL A 217 -10.93 9.17 6.27
CA VAL A 217 -11.98 10.09 5.80
C VAL A 217 -11.42 11.47 5.46
N ASP A 218 -10.38 11.91 6.16
CA ASP A 218 -9.78 13.24 6.02
C ASP A 218 -8.46 13.22 5.23
N LEU A 219 -8.24 12.17 4.43
CA LEU A 219 -7.04 11.99 3.64
C LEU A 219 -6.97 13.07 2.53
N ASP A 220 -5.94 13.90 2.60
CA ASP A 220 -5.61 14.96 1.64
C ASP A 220 -4.40 14.60 0.76
N GLU A 221 -4.05 15.50 -0.16
CA GLU A 221 -2.94 15.31 -1.08
C GLU A 221 -1.58 15.27 -0.35
N GLU A 222 -1.41 16.05 0.70
CA GLU A 222 -0.17 16.08 1.49
C GLU A 222 0.09 14.73 2.16
N LYS A 223 -0.94 14.14 2.76
CA LYS A 223 -0.87 12.82 3.38
C LYS A 223 -0.65 11.70 2.34
N ILE A 224 -1.29 11.79 1.19
CA ILE A 224 -1.05 10.84 0.09
C ILE A 224 0.41 10.92 -0.35
N ASN A 225 0.96 12.11 -0.51
CA ASN A 225 2.36 12.31 -0.88
C ASN A 225 3.33 11.77 0.18
N GLU A 226 2.99 11.91 1.46
CA GLU A 226 3.75 11.33 2.57
C GLU A 226 3.75 9.79 2.49
N ILE A 227 2.58 9.17 2.28
CA ILE A 227 2.44 7.71 2.11
C ILE A 227 3.26 7.22 0.91
N MET A 228 3.16 7.90 -0.22
CA MET A 228 3.90 7.53 -1.43
C MET A 228 5.41 7.70 -1.26
N GLY A 229 5.84 8.71 -0.49
CA GLY A 229 7.25 8.92 -0.11
C GLY A 229 7.79 7.78 0.75
N GLU A 230 7.05 7.37 1.77
CA GLU A 230 7.43 6.24 2.62
C GLU A 230 7.45 4.92 1.83
N LEU A 231 6.51 4.72 0.91
CA LEU A 231 6.51 3.58 0.00
C LEU A 231 7.76 3.55 -0.89
N LEU A 232 8.18 4.71 -1.42
CA LEU A 232 9.37 4.82 -2.25
C LEU A 232 10.63 4.36 -1.50
N LEU A 233 10.74 4.68 -0.22
CA LEU A 233 11.87 4.29 0.63
C LEU A 233 11.94 2.78 0.89
N LYS A 234 10.85 2.04 0.63
CA LYS A 234 10.80 0.57 0.78
C LYS A 234 11.25 -0.19 -0.46
N PHE A 235 11.46 0.49 -1.59
CA PHE A 235 12.01 -0.16 -2.76
C PHE A 235 13.52 -0.35 -2.60
N PRO A 236 14.06 -1.52 -2.98
CA PRO A 236 15.49 -1.75 -2.93
C PRO A 236 16.24 -0.76 -3.84
N VAL A 237 17.38 -0.31 -3.39
CA VAL A 237 18.26 0.56 -4.20
C VAL A 237 18.89 -0.29 -5.30
N CYS A 238 18.50 -0.03 -6.56
CA CYS A 238 19.03 -0.76 -7.71
C CYS A 238 20.26 -0.11 -8.32
N GLU A 239 20.48 1.19 -8.15
CA GLU A 239 21.56 1.94 -8.77
C GLU A 239 22.01 3.11 -7.90
N LEU A 240 23.31 3.19 -7.66
CA LEU A 240 23.95 4.35 -7.03
C LEU A 240 24.81 5.08 -8.08
N ARG A 241 24.49 6.34 -8.37
CA ARG A 241 25.25 7.19 -9.28
C ARG A 241 26.14 8.16 -8.53
N VAL A 242 27.43 7.91 -8.56
CA VAL A 242 28.42 8.79 -7.93
C VAL A 242 28.98 9.75 -8.98
N LYS A 243 28.80 11.07 -8.78
CA LYS A 243 29.41 12.10 -9.62
C LYS A 243 30.79 12.43 -9.07
N MET A 244 31.81 12.07 -9.83
CA MET A 244 33.19 12.44 -9.50
C MET A 244 33.70 13.59 -10.37
N PRO A 245 34.56 14.47 -9.83
CA PRO A 245 35.28 15.48 -10.63
C PRO A 245 36.06 14.85 -11.79
N LYS A 246 36.19 15.59 -12.90
CA LYS A 246 36.86 15.07 -14.11
C LYS A 246 38.29 14.62 -13.82
N TRP A 247 39.02 15.35 -12.98
CA TRP A 247 40.41 15.04 -12.65
C TRP A 247 40.58 13.66 -11.98
N VAL A 248 39.62 13.19 -11.17
CA VAL A 248 39.66 11.84 -10.58
C VAL A 248 39.65 10.77 -11.66
N ARG A 249 38.83 10.97 -12.69
CA ARG A 249 38.72 10.05 -13.82
C ARG A 249 39.93 10.06 -14.73
N SER A 250 40.71 11.17 -14.73
CA SER A 250 41.96 11.32 -15.49
C SER A 250 43.17 10.68 -14.80
N LEU A 251 43.07 10.27 -13.56
CA LEU A 251 44.12 9.52 -12.87
C LEU A 251 44.20 8.10 -13.43
N ASP A 252 45.40 7.55 -13.48
CA ASP A 252 45.64 6.15 -13.87
C ASP A 252 44.88 5.20 -12.94
N ALA A 253 44.45 4.04 -13.44
CA ALA A 253 43.70 3.07 -12.68
C ALA A 253 44.41 2.62 -11.38
N ASP A 254 45.74 2.59 -11.40
CA ASP A 254 46.58 2.18 -10.30
C ASP A 254 47.02 3.32 -9.37
N HIS A 255 46.62 4.55 -9.67
CA HIS A 255 46.96 5.69 -8.84
C HIS A 255 46.40 5.54 -7.40
N PRO A 256 47.22 5.68 -6.34
CA PRO A 256 46.78 5.42 -4.95
C PRO A 256 45.55 6.19 -4.55
N LEU A 257 45.49 7.49 -4.86
CA LEU A 257 44.33 8.34 -4.53
C LEU A 257 43.04 7.86 -5.22
N ARG A 258 43.17 7.38 -6.47
CA ARG A 258 41.99 6.83 -7.18
C ARG A 258 41.49 5.57 -6.51
N ARG A 259 42.37 4.65 -6.12
CA ARG A 259 42.01 3.43 -5.39
C ARG A 259 41.33 3.74 -4.06
N GLU A 260 41.91 4.63 -3.26
CA GLU A 260 41.38 5.04 -1.96
C GLU A 260 39.97 5.63 -2.10
N LEU A 261 39.74 6.52 -3.07
CA LEU A 261 38.45 7.10 -3.34
C LEU A 261 37.40 6.03 -3.75
N TYR A 262 37.78 5.10 -4.62
CA TYR A 262 36.89 4.03 -5.06
C TYR A 262 36.54 3.05 -3.93
N GLU A 263 37.53 2.69 -3.08
CA GLU A 263 37.23 1.84 -1.89
C GLU A 263 36.35 2.57 -0.88
N SER A 264 36.54 3.86 -0.65
CA SER A 264 35.70 4.67 0.20
C SER A 264 34.25 4.73 -0.33
N ILE A 265 34.08 4.92 -1.64
CA ILE A 265 32.76 4.91 -2.29
C ILE A 265 32.11 3.53 -2.16
N LYS A 266 32.86 2.45 -2.38
CA LYS A 266 32.38 1.07 -2.28
C LYS A 266 31.93 0.74 -0.85
N THR A 267 32.72 1.16 0.15
CA THR A 267 32.36 1.00 1.56
C THR A 267 31.10 1.77 1.90
N ALA A 268 31.02 3.06 1.53
CA ALA A 268 29.84 3.89 1.75
C ALA A 268 28.60 3.34 1.00
N ALA A 269 28.79 2.76 -0.19
CA ALA A 269 27.69 2.16 -0.95
C ALA A 269 27.17 0.86 -0.32
N ALA A 270 28.01 0.13 0.40
CA ALA A 270 27.60 -1.09 1.08
C ALA A 270 26.63 -0.84 2.25
N ASP A 271 26.68 0.37 2.84
CA ASP A 271 25.80 0.80 3.95
C ASP A 271 24.46 1.39 3.46
N VAL A 272 24.29 1.56 2.14
CA VAL A 272 23.04 2.09 1.56
C VAL A 272 22.06 0.95 1.37
N HIS A 273 21.13 0.84 2.30
CA HIS A 273 19.99 -0.07 2.24
C HIS A 273 18.74 0.71 1.83
N GLY A 274 17.90 0.12 0.97
CA GLY A 274 16.61 0.68 0.58
C GLY A 274 15.55 0.45 1.63
#